data_13659096b2c205cc7de6cd7175f7b8f2
#
_entry.id   13659096b2c205cc7de6cd7175f7b8f2
#
_cell.length_a   1.000
_cell.length_b   1.000
_cell.length_c   1.000
_cell.angle_alpha   90.00
_cell.angle_beta   90.00
_cell.angle_gamma   90.00
#
_symmetry.space_group_name_H-M   'P 1'
#
loop_
_entity.id
_entity.type
_entity.pdbx_description
1 polymer ?
#
loop_
_entity_poly.entity_id
_entity_poly.type
_entity_poly.pdbx_seq_one_letter_code
_entity_poly.pdbx_strand_id
1 'polypeptide(L)'
;MRTDEPDSPLVEMVEPMQLVINSFGASLRRKGDRFLVRAGSNQLAVSAQKVRSILITTAVHLSSDAIVLAVAHNIDIVFLEKDGTPVARVWPPRMGSTAAIRRRQLEVAEGPEGLAITREWVSTKLRNQAEFLEELRERRPNLRQCFDGPIGTIGSSLAQLNGVEGTLDDQRGRILGLEGSAGRAYFVCLGGLVPEAYRFDGRSRQPARDGFNAMLNYSYGVLYSIVDRACICAGLDPFLGFLHTDNYNKPSLVFDLIEPFRILAERATVLLFTGRRVRSEFFEQVPGGVALSKEGRAEFLPYYHERLDRPVRCPVQSKPGKYRKIKLRETIANEAHALANRLLGRNDLPRVVETRRLWGESKDASPFAEVLDELEDAADSPPEESEPC
;
A
#
# COMPACT_ATOMS: atom_id res chain seq x y z
N MET A 1 20.55 22.17 32.16
CA MET A 1 19.08 22.11 32.19
C MET A 1 18.66 21.29 31.00
N ARG A 2 18.30 20.04 31.21
CA ARG A 2 17.71 19.18 30.16
C ARG A 2 16.21 19.47 30.19
N THR A 3 15.70 19.98 29.10
CA THR A 3 14.26 20.16 28.89
C THR A 3 13.66 18.77 28.68
N ASP A 4 12.77 18.39 29.61
CA ASP A 4 11.92 17.21 29.49
C ASP A 4 10.99 17.41 28.28
N GLU A 5 11.29 16.73 27.16
CA GLU A 5 10.35 16.55 26.07
C GLU A 5 9.20 15.64 26.54
N PRO A 6 7.93 15.94 26.22
CA PRO A 6 6.82 15.12 26.61
C PRO A 6 6.92 13.74 25.95
N ASP A 7 6.69 12.70 26.77
CA ASP A 7 6.67 11.29 26.43
C ASP A 7 5.80 11.01 25.19
N SER A 8 6.45 10.79 24.04
CA SER A 8 5.78 10.19 22.88
C SER A 8 5.35 8.77 23.26
N PRO A 9 4.17 8.29 22.83
CA PRO A 9 3.70 6.96 23.18
C PRO A 9 4.73 5.92 22.72
N LEU A 10 5.10 5.05 23.64
CA LEU A 10 6.11 3.98 23.49
C LEU A 10 5.89 3.06 22.32
N VAL A 11 4.61 2.85 21.99
CA VAL A 11 4.12 1.87 21.04
C VAL A 11 2.79 2.37 20.52
N GLU A 12 2.70 2.54 19.21
CA GLU A 12 1.43 2.73 18.55
C GLU A 12 0.77 1.38 18.32
N MET A 13 -0.43 1.19 18.88
CA MET A 13 -1.25 0.01 18.66
C MET A 13 -2.35 0.34 17.69
N VAL A 14 -2.25 -0.21 16.48
CA VAL A 14 -3.29 -0.10 15.45
C VAL A 14 -4.03 -1.44 15.36
N GLU A 15 -5.36 -1.47 15.43
CA GLU A 15 -6.13 -2.71 15.28
C GLU A 15 -6.36 -3.07 13.79
N PRO A 16 -6.16 -4.33 13.38
CA PRO A 16 -5.68 -5.50 14.11
C PRO A 16 -4.21 -5.34 14.46
N MET A 17 -3.88 -5.64 15.68
CA MET A 17 -2.73 -5.16 16.41
C MET A 17 -1.40 -5.35 15.65
N GLN A 18 -0.91 -4.27 15.07
CA GLN A 18 0.44 -4.14 14.57
C GLN A 18 1.27 -3.45 15.65
N LEU A 19 2.32 -4.12 16.11
CA LEU A 19 3.20 -3.60 17.14
C LEU A 19 4.30 -2.77 16.45
N VAL A 20 4.22 -1.46 16.55
CA VAL A 20 5.23 -0.55 15.97
C VAL A 20 6.20 -0.11 17.06
N ILE A 21 7.49 -0.41 16.90
CA ILE A 21 8.55 -0.01 17.83
C ILE A 21 9.37 1.09 17.15
N ASN A 22 9.14 2.33 17.57
CA ASN A 22 9.73 3.54 17.03
C ASN A 22 10.66 4.27 18.01
N SER A 23 10.84 3.75 19.24
CA SER A 23 11.68 4.34 20.28
C SER A 23 13.11 3.82 20.18
N PHE A 24 14.09 4.70 19.98
CA PHE A 24 15.50 4.34 19.93
C PHE A 24 15.97 3.64 21.23
N GLY A 25 16.72 2.53 21.09
CA GLY A 25 17.22 1.77 22.23
C GLY A 25 16.17 0.94 22.98
N ALA A 26 14.92 0.90 22.49
CA ALA A 26 13.90 0.01 23.06
C ALA A 26 14.34 -1.45 23.02
N SER A 27 13.78 -2.28 23.91
CA SER A 27 14.01 -3.72 23.92
C SER A 27 12.71 -4.48 23.74
N LEU A 28 12.72 -5.52 22.89
CA LEU A 28 11.65 -6.50 22.73
C LEU A 28 12.11 -7.83 23.29
N ARG A 29 11.41 -8.32 24.29
CA ARG A 29 11.70 -9.60 24.99
C ARG A 29 10.45 -10.46 25.07
N ARG A 30 10.63 -11.75 25.37
CA ARG A 30 9.57 -12.69 25.68
C ARG A 30 9.30 -12.73 27.17
N LYS A 31 8.02 -12.78 27.58
CA LYS A 31 7.57 -13.12 28.94
C LYS A 31 6.39 -14.08 28.85
N GLY A 32 6.64 -15.38 28.95
CA GLY A 32 5.63 -16.41 28.70
C GLY A 32 5.15 -16.35 27.24
N ASP A 33 3.84 -16.21 27.00
CA ASP A 33 3.22 -16.07 25.69
C ASP A 33 2.94 -14.58 25.32
N ARG A 34 3.79 -13.67 25.81
CA ARG A 34 3.66 -12.23 25.59
C ARG A 34 4.96 -11.62 25.12
N PHE A 35 4.84 -10.61 24.26
CA PHE A 35 5.91 -9.66 23.96
C PHE A 35 5.99 -8.62 25.07
N LEU A 36 7.19 -8.38 25.55
CA LEU A 36 7.51 -7.35 26.52
C LEU A 36 8.36 -6.28 25.83
N VAL A 37 7.79 -5.11 25.60
CA VAL A 37 8.50 -3.94 25.05
C VAL A 37 8.87 -3.03 26.20
N ARG A 38 10.14 -2.59 26.25
CA ARG A 38 10.62 -1.59 27.21
C ARG A 38 11.34 -0.48 26.47
N ALA A 39 11.05 0.77 26.83
CA ALA A 39 11.80 1.94 26.40
C ALA A 39 11.86 2.94 27.55
N GLY A 40 13.08 3.24 28.01
CA GLY A 40 13.28 4.03 29.23
C GLY A 40 12.61 3.37 30.46
N SER A 41 11.81 4.14 31.19
CA SER A 41 11.02 3.71 32.34
C SER A 41 9.74 2.96 31.98
N ASN A 42 9.29 3.08 30.72
CA ASN A 42 8.00 2.58 30.26
C ASN A 42 8.09 1.11 29.82
N GLN A 43 7.02 0.35 30.10
CA GLN A 43 6.93 -1.06 29.76
C GLN A 43 5.53 -1.41 29.29
N LEU A 44 5.44 -2.16 28.17
CA LEU A 44 4.21 -2.71 27.63
C LEU A 44 4.32 -4.22 27.47
N ALA A 45 3.30 -4.96 27.88
CA ALA A 45 3.21 -6.41 27.67
C ALA A 45 1.99 -6.73 26.79
N VAL A 46 2.22 -7.33 25.61
CA VAL A 46 1.19 -7.66 24.61
C VAL A 46 1.17 -9.16 24.36
N SER A 47 -0.02 -9.78 24.39
CA SER A 47 -0.18 -11.19 24.03
C SER A 47 0.21 -11.43 22.57
N ALA A 48 0.98 -12.51 22.29
CA ALA A 48 1.35 -12.88 20.93
C ALA A 48 0.12 -13.12 20.03
N GLN A 49 -0.96 -13.68 20.56
CA GLN A 49 -2.20 -13.93 19.82
C GLN A 49 -2.88 -12.67 19.30
N LYS A 50 -2.60 -11.51 19.91
CA LYS A 50 -3.17 -10.22 19.51
C LYS A 50 -2.28 -9.49 18.49
N VAL A 51 -1.04 -9.92 18.29
CA VAL A 51 -0.08 -9.27 17.38
C VAL A 51 -0.09 -9.97 16.03
N ARG A 52 -0.25 -9.21 14.95
CA ARG A 52 -0.14 -9.74 13.58
C ARG A 52 1.22 -9.51 12.95
N SER A 53 1.84 -8.39 13.24
CA SER A 53 3.18 -8.06 12.77
C SER A 53 3.86 -7.11 13.74
N ILE A 54 5.19 -7.11 13.71
CA ILE A 54 6.02 -6.19 14.48
C ILE A 54 6.82 -5.35 13.48
N LEU A 55 6.63 -4.04 13.51
CA LEU A 55 7.40 -3.09 12.70
C LEU A 55 8.46 -2.42 13.55
N ILE A 56 9.67 -2.38 13.06
CA ILE A 56 10.82 -1.76 13.71
C ILE A 56 11.35 -0.66 12.81
N THR A 57 11.23 0.60 13.25
CA THR A 57 11.58 1.78 12.47
C THR A 57 12.84 2.49 12.97
N THR A 58 13.51 1.90 13.97
CA THR A 58 14.72 2.46 14.59
C THR A 58 15.56 1.35 15.21
N ALA A 59 16.76 1.67 15.72
CA ALA A 59 17.60 0.68 16.41
C ALA A 59 16.98 0.23 17.73
N VAL A 60 16.77 -1.09 17.86
CA VAL A 60 16.20 -1.75 19.05
C VAL A 60 16.97 -3.01 19.42
N HIS A 61 16.80 -3.48 20.66
CA HIS A 61 17.35 -4.76 21.13
C HIS A 61 16.29 -5.85 21.07
N LEU A 62 16.54 -6.91 20.29
CA LEU A 62 15.66 -8.07 20.19
C LEU A 62 16.27 -9.25 20.93
N SER A 63 15.49 -9.90 21.80
CA SER A 63 15.92 -11.20 22.32
C SER A 63 15.56 -12.33 21.33
N SER A 64 16.41 -13.35 21.24
CA SER A 64 16.14 -14.54 20.40
C SER A 64 14.82 -15.23 20.79
N ASP A 65 14.47 -15.25 22.06
CA ASP A 65 13.19 -15.80 22.54
C ASP A 65 11.97 -15.02 22.03
N ALA A 66 12.09 -13.70 21.88
CA ALA A 66 11.02 -12.89 21.28
C ALA A 66 10.88 -13.19 19.77
N ILE A 67 12.00 -13.39 19.08
CA ILE A 67 12.01 -13.80 17.67
C ILE A 67 11.35 -15.18 17.52
N VAL A 68 11.73 -16.17 18.34
CA VAL A 68 11.15 -17.51 18.33
C VAL A 68 9.64 -17.46 18.62
N LEU A 69 9.20 -16.64 19.58
CA LEU A 69 7.79 -16.45 19.88
C LEU A 69 7.04 -15.87 18.67
N ALA A 70 7.59 -14.85 18.00
CA ALA A 70 6.98 -14.27 16.80
C ALA A 70 6.82 -15.31 15.70
N VAL A 71 7.89 -16.06 15.41
CA VAL A 71 7.90 -17.11 14.38
C VAL A 71 6.89 -18.22 14.70
N ALA A 72 6.78 -18.65 15.97
CA ALA A 72 5.84 -19.69 16.40
C ALA A 72 4.36 -19.29 16.19
N HIS A 73 4.06 -17.99 16.27
CA HIS A 73 2.72 -17.44 16.07
C HIS A 73 2.48 -16.88 14.64
N ASN A 74 3.37 -17.16 13.67
CA ASN A 74 3.33 -16.60 12.32
C ASN A 74 3.28 -15.06 12.29
N ILE A 75 3.99 -14.42 13.23
CA ILE A 75 4.13 -12.97 13.32
C ILE A 75 5.43 -12.57 12.64
N ASP A 76 5.34 -11.69 11.66
CA ASP A 76 6.53 -11.14 11.03
C ASP A 76 7.17 -10.06 11.90
N ILE A 77 8.49 -9.98 11.85
CA ILE A 77 9.24 -8.82 12.32
C ILE A 77 9.83 -8.16 11.10
N VAL A 78 9.41 -6.93 10.79
CA VAL A 78 9.87 -6.16 9.62
C VAL A 78 10.66 -4.95 10.10
N PHE A 79 11.87 -4.78 9.56
CA PHE A 79 12.71 -3.62 9.81
C PHE A 79 12.52 -2.64 8.65
N LEU A 80 12.24 -1.39 8.97
CA LEU A 80 11.97 -0.33 8.00
C LEU A 80 13.02 0.77 8.11
N GLU A 81 13.41 1.33 6.96
CA GLU A 81 14.11 2.60 6.89
C GLU A 81 13.20 3.77 7.31
N LYS A 82 13.77 4.97 7.45
CA LYS A 82 13.02 6.18 7.80
C LYS A 82 11.95 6.55 6.77
N ASP A 83 12.14 6.18 5.51
CA ASP A 83 11.20 6.38 4.40
C ASP A 83 10.11 5.30 4.32
N GLY A 84 10.11 4.30 5.23
CA GLY A 84 9.19 3.19 5.25
C GLY A 84 9.61 2.00 4.36
N THR A 85 10.76 2.06 3.71
CA THR A 85 11.29 0.97 2.89
C THR A 85 11.69 -0.22 3.77
N PRO A 86 11.19 -1.44 3.52
CA PRO A 86 11.63 -2.64 4.22
C PRO A 86 13.10 -2.97 3.89
N VAL A 87 13.94 -3.15 4.92
CA VAL A 87 15.35 -3.50 4.76
C VAL A 87 15.69 -4.89 5.24
N ALA A 88 14.94 -5.41 6.21
CA ALA A 88 15.14 -6.75 6.73
C ALA A 88 13.84 -7.32 7.29
N ARG A 89 13.79 -8.66 7.39
CA ARG A 89 12.61 -9.35 7.88
C ARG A 89 13.00 -10.65 8.57
N VAL A 90 12.26 -10.98 9.64
CA VAL A 90 12.26 -12.31 10.25
C VAL A 90 10.89 -12.94 10.03
N TRP A 91 10.86 -14.13 9.42
CA TRP A 91 9.63 -14.89 9.16
C TRP A 91 9.76 -16.37 9.52
N PRO A 92 8.63 -17.11 9.62
CA PRO A 92 8.64 -18.54 9.89
C PRO A 92 9.34 -19.34 8.78
N PRO A 93 10.16 -20.35 9.10
CA PRO A 93 10.83 -21.19 8.11
C PRO A 93 9.89 -22.22 7.43
N ARG A 94 8.70 -22.41 7.99
CA ARG A 94 7.70 -23.37 7.46
C ARG A 94 6.77 -22.64 6.52
N MET A 95 7.02 -22.84 5.24
CA MET A 95 6.15 -22.38 4.17
C MET A 95 5.53 -23.62 3.52
N GLY A 96 4.20 -23.65 3.31
CA GLY A 96 3.45 -24.77 2.76
C GLY A 96 4.05 -25.44 1.51
N SER A 97 3.27 -25.76 0.48
CA SER A 97 3.73 -26.43 -0.75
C SER A 97 4.58 -25.56 -1.68
N THR A 98 5.51 -24.81 -1.12
CA THR A 98 6.31 -23.75 -1.78
C THR A 98 7.11 -24.24 -2.97
N ALA A 99 7.66 -25.47 -2.93
CA ALA A 99 8.49 -25.97 -4.02
C ALA A 99 7.69 -26.14 -5.34
N ALA A 100 6.47 -26.67 -5.27
CA ALA A 100 5.61 -26.82 -6.45
C ALA A 100 5.15 -25.45 -6.98
N ILE A 101 4.76 -24.54 -6.07
CA ILE A 101 4.36 -23.16 -6.43
C ILE A 101 5.51 -22.44 -7.13
N ARG A 102 6.72 -22.47 -6.58
CA ARG A 102 7.90 -21.83 -7.17
C ARG A 102 8.28 -22.37 -8.54
N ARG A 103 8.21 -23.69 -8.73
CA ARG A 103 8.44 -24.29 -10.06
C ARG A 103 7.43 -23.76 -11.06
N ARG A 104 6.14 -23.77 -10.71
CA ARG A 104 5.10 -23.25 -11.59
C ARG A 104 5.23 -21.74 -11.81
N GLN A 105 5.70 -20.99 -10.81
CA GLN A 105 5.95 -19.56 -10.92
C GLN A 105 7.00 -19.27 -12.01
N LEU A 106 8.10 -20.03 -12.04
CA LEU A 106 9.12 -19.95 -13.10
C LEU A 106 8.56 -20.33 -14.46
N GLU A 107 7.85 -21.47 -14.55
CA GLU A 107 7.28 -21.95 -15.82
C GLU A 107 6.25 -20.98 -16.42
N VAL A 108 5.45 -20.35 -15.56
CA VAL A 108 4.40 -19.40 -15.97
C VAL A 108 4.95 -18.04 -16.36
N ALA A 109 6.05 -17.60 -15.72
CA ALA A 109 6.62 -16.25 -15.92
C ALA A 109 6.93 -15.95 -17.39
N GLU A 110 7.42 -16.92 -18.14
CA GLU A 110 7.83 -16.76 -19.55
C GLU A 110 6.68 -17.03 -20.54
N GLY A 111 5.63 -17.70 -20.07
CA GLY A 111 4.55 -18.22 -20.91
C GLY A 111 3.38 -17.25 -21.14
N PRO A 112 2.39 -17.69 -21.96
CA PRO A 112 1.18 -16.89 -22.22
C PRO A 112 0.31 -16.70 -20.96
N GLU A 113 0.43 -17.58 -19.97
CA GLU A 113 -0.26 -17.43 -18.69
C GLU A 113 0.32 -16.26 -17.89
N GLY A 114 1.64 -16.07 -17.88
CA GLY A 114 2.30 -14.91 -17.26
C GLY A 114 1.87 -13.59 -17.92
N LEU A 115 1.73 -13.55 -19.24
CA LEU A 115 1.17 -12.43 -19.97
C LEU A 115 -0.28 -12.14 -19.54
N ALA A 116 -1.11 -13.18 -19.42
CA ALA A 116 -2.51 -13.02 -19.01
C ALA A 116 -2.63 -12.45 -17.58
N ILE A 117 -1.82 -12.94 -16.63
CA ILE A 117 -1.76 -12.45 -15.24
C ILE A 117 -1.32 -10.99 -15.21
N THR A 118 -0.21 -10.67 -15.88
CA THR A 118 0.34 -9.31 -15.96
C THR A 118 -0.68 -8.34 -16.54
N ARG A 119 -1.30 -8.70 -17.68
CA ARG A 119 -2.33 -7.88 -18.32
C ARG A 119 -3.50 -7.62 -17.40
N GLU A 120 -3.94 -8.61 -16.62
CA GLU A 120 -5.02 -8.48 -15.66
C GLU A 120 -4.67 -7.48 -14.55
N TRP A 121 -3.48 -7.57 -13.94
CA TRP A 121 -3.05 -6.68 -12.88
C TRP A 121 -2.86 -5.24 -13.35
N VAL A 122 -2.19 -5.03 -14.48
CA VAL A 122 -2.01 -3.69 -15.06
C VAL A 122 -3.36 -3.10 -15.48
N SER A 123 -4.24 -3.88 -16.13
CA SER A 123 -5.59 -3.40 -16.48
C SER A 123 -6.39 -2.99 -15.24
N THR A 124 -6.26 -3.73 -14.15
CA THR A 124 -6.94 -3.39 -12.89
C THR A 124 -6.41 -2.12 -12.29
N LYS A 125 -5.09 -1.92 -12.25
CA LYS A 125 -4.49 -0.65 -11.85
C LYS A 125 -5.05 0.52 -12.65
N LEU A 126 -5.02 0.42 -13.99
CA LEU A 126 -5.48 1.50 -14.85
C LEU A 126 -6.97 1.80 -14.69
N ARG A 127 -7.81 0.76 -14.55
CA ARG A 127 -9.25 0.94 -14.23
C ARG A 127 -9.45 1.67 -12.90
N ASN A 128 -8.75 1.25 -11.84
CA ASN A 128 -8.82 1.89 -10.54
C ASN A 128 -8.42 3.37 -10.59
N GLN A 129 -7.39 3.70 -11.36
CA GLN A 129 -6.94 5.08 -11.55
C GLN A 129 -7.97 5.91 -12.34
N ALA A 130 -8.55 5.35 -13.41
CA ALA A 130 -9.61 6.03 -14.16
C ALA A 130 -10.84 6.28 -13.30
N GLU A 131 -11.32 5.28 -12.58
CA GLU A 131 -12.46 5.38 -11.66
C GLU A 131 -12.23 6.45 -10.58
N PHE A 132 -11.02 6.51 -10.03
CA PHE A 132 -10.70 7.55 -9.04
C PHE A 132 -10.69 8.96 -9.64
N LEU A 133 -10.17 9.14 -10.85
CA LEU A 133 -10.26 10.43 -11.54
C LEU A 133 -11.73 10.80 -11.86
N GLU A 134 -12.56 9.84 -12.23
CA GLU A 134 -14.00 10.06 -12.45
C GLU A 134 -14.70 10.52 -11.18
N GLU A 135 -14.45 9.87 -10.04
CA GLU A 135 -14.99 10.29 -8.75
C GLU A 135 -14.55 11.72 -8.38
N LEU A 136 -13.25 12.03 -8.57
CA LEU A 136 -12.74 13.38 -8.31
C LEU A 136 -13.35 14.42 -9.26
N ARG A 137 -13.60 14.06 -10.53
CA ARG A 137 -14.25 14.91 -11.54
C ARG A 137 -15.68 15.24 -11.15
N GLU A 138 -16.46 14.25 -10.71
CA GLU A 138 -17.86 14.44 -10.29
C GLU A 138 -17.97 15.44 -9.13
N ARG A 139 -17.01 15.42 -8.21
CA ARG A 139 -16.98 16.31 -7.05
C ARG A 139 -16.35 17.68 -7.29
N ARG A 140 -15.78 17.91 -8.47
CA ARG A 140 -15.13 19.18 -8.87
C ARG A 140 -15.61 19.65 -10.23
N PRO A 141 -16.89 20.07 -10.34
CA PRO A 141 -17.47 20.46 -11.62
C PRO A 141 -16.71 21.61 -12.31
N ASN A 142 -16.12 22.50 -11.52
CA ASN A 142 -15.32 23.64 -12.03
C ASN A 142 -13.98 23.23 -12.66
N LEU A 143 -13.49 22.02 -12.38
CA LEU A 143 -12.22 21.48 -12.91
C LEU A 143 -12.45 20.32 -13.90
N ARG A 144 -13.69 20.10 -14.32
CA ARG A 144 -14.08 18.92 -15.11
C ARG A 144 -13.19 18.69 -16.34
N GLN A 145 -12.85 19.74 -17.05
CA GLN A 145 -12.02 19.68 -18.28
C GLN A 145 -10.60 19.16 -18.02
N CYS A 146 -10.07 19.35 -16.81
CA CYS A 146 -8.73 18.88 -16.45
C CYS A 146 -8.64 17.34 -16.37
N PHE A 147 -9.78 16.65 -16.22
CA PHE A 147 -9.84 15.20 -16.09
C PHE A 147 -10.04 14.46 -17.41
N ASP A 148 -10.69 15.09 -18.41
CA ASP A 148 -11.10 14.40 -19.63
C ASP A 148 -9.91 13.85 -20.44
N GLY A 149 -8.83 14.62 -20.57
CA GLY A 149 -7.61 14.18 -21.26
C GLY A 149 -6.93 12.99 -20.55
N PRO A 150 -6.61 13.07 -19.25
CA PRO A 150 -6.04 11.96 -18.48
C PRO A 150 -6.90 10.71 -18.50
N ILE A 151 -8.22 10.80 -18.28
CA ILE A 151 -9.14 9.65 -18.34
C ILE A 151 -9.13 9.04 -19.76
N GLY A 152 -9.16 9.87 -20.81
CA GLY A 152 -9.07 9.40 -22.19
C GLY A 152 -7.76 8.67 -22.50
N THR A 153 -6.63 9.17 -21.96
CA THR A 153 -5.31 8.52 -22.12
C THR A 153 -5.28 7.16 -21.44
N ILE A 154 -5.81 7.06 -20.21
CA ILE A 154 -5.91 5.78 -19.48
C ILE A 154 -6.82 4.81 -20.23
N GLY A 155 -7.99 5.27 -20.73
CA GLY A 155 -8.91 4.47 -21.51
C GLY A 155 -8.29 3.92 -22.79
N SER A 156 -7.52 4.74 -23.51
CA SER A 156 -6.77 4.31 -24.71
C SER A 156 -5.70 3.27 -24.37
N SER A 157 -4.96 3.46 -23.27
CA SER A 157 -3.98 2.47 -22.80
C SER A 157 -4.63 1.15 -22.44
N LEU A 158 -5.79 1.17 -21.77
CA LEU A 158 -6.58 -0.03 -21.45
C LEU A 158 -7.06 -0.77 -22.69
N ALA A 159 -7.58 -0.04 -23.69
CA ALA A 159 -8.03 -0.64 -24.96
C ALA A 159 -6.87 -1.35 -25.69
N GLN A 160 -5.69 -0.70 -25.76
CA GLN A 160 -4.50 -1.28 -26.35
C GLN A 160 -3.97 -2.48 -25.57
N LEU A 161 -3.99 -2.43 -24.24
CA LEU A 161 -3.55 -3.52 -23.37
C LEU A 161 -4.40 -4.78 -23.53
N ASN A 162 -5.70 -4.64 -23.76
CA ASN A 162 -6.61 -5.77 -24.02
C ASN A 162 -6.28 -6.50 -25.33
N GLY A 163 -5.69 -5.84 -26.30
CA GLY A 163 -5.25 -6.42 -27.59
C GLY A 163 -3.81 -6.94 -27.59
N VAL A 164 -3.15 -7.03 -26.44
CA VAL A 164 -1.78 -7.58 -26.34
C VAL A 164 -1.84 -9.11 -26.32
N GLU A 165 -1.17 -9.74 -27.29
CA GLU A 165 -1.10 -11.20 -27.45
C GLU A 165 0.35 -11.65 -27.65
N GLY A 166 0.63 -12.96 -27.43
CA GLY A 166 1.96 -13.56 -27.58
C GLY A 166 2.59 -13.95 -26.25
N THR A 167 3.90 -13.77 -26.13
CA THR A 167 4.64 -14.07 -24.88
C THR A 167 4.84 -12.80 -24.06
N LEU A 168 5.06 -12.95 -22.77
CA LEU A 168 5.32 -11.80 -21.90
C LEU A 168 6.62 -11.09 -22.28
N ASP A 169 7.66 -11.83 -22.64
CA ASP A 169 8.94 -11.26 -23.03
C ASP A 169 8.86 -10.35 -24.26
N ASP A 170 8.11 -10.77 -25.29
CA ASP A 170 7.89 -9.97 -26.49
C ASP A 170 7.09 -8.69 -26.20
N GLN A 171 6.18 -8.75 -25.25
CA GLN A 171 5.21 -7.68 -24.97
C GLN A 171 5.57 -6.80 -23.77
N ARG A 172 6.58 -7.16 -22.98
CA ARG A 172 6.99 -6.47 -21.76
C ARG A 172 7.18 -4.97 -21.96
N GLY A 173 7.97 -4.60 -22.95
CA GLY A 173 8.25 -3.19 -23.27
C GLY A 173 7.01 -2.42 -23.65
N ARG A 174 6.08 -3.05 -24.41
CA ARG A 174 4.80 -2.45 -24.78
C ARG A 174 3.90 -2.23 -23.57
N ILE A 175 3.76 -3.23 -22.69
CA ILE A 175 2.95 -3.14 -21.48
C ILE A 175 3.49 -2.03 -20.56
N LEU A 176 4.80 -1.98 -20.32
CA LEU A 176 5.43 -0.94 -19.52
C LEU A 176 5.26 0.45 -20.14
N GLY A 177 5.31 0.57 -21.47
CA GLY A 177 5.05 1.80 -22.18
C GLY A 177 3.61 2.32 -22.02
N LEU A 178 2.63 1.43 -22.12
CA LEU A 178 1.21 1.75 -21.92
C LEU A 178 0.92 2.16 -20.47
N GLU A 179 1.45 1.39 -19.52
CA GLU A 179 1.36 1.66 -18.08
C GLU A 179 2.01 3.01 -17.73
N GLY A 180 3.21 3.26 -18.26
CA GLY A 180 3.95 4.51 -18.03
C GLY A 180 3.26 5.75 -18.62
N SER A 181 2.63 5.63 -19.80
CA SER A 181 1.86 6.71 -20.43
C SER A 181 0.63 7.05 -19.59
N ALA A 182 -0.17 6.05 -19.21
CA ALA A 182 -1.33 6.22 -18.36
C ALA A 182 -0.97 6.81 -16.99
N GLY A 183 0.09 6.26 -16.35
CA GLY A 183 0.57 6.73 -15.06
C GLY A 183 1.05 8.19 -15.09
N ARG A 184 1.71 8.62 -16.17
CA ARG A 184 2.11 10.02 -16.34
C ARG A 184 0.89 10.94 -16.41
N ALA A 185 -0.09 10.61 -17.24
CA ALA A 185 -1.32 11.40 -17.37
C ALA A 185 -2.07 11.49 -16.04
N TYR A 186 -2.17 10.38 -15.32
CA TYR A 186 -2.77 10.29 -13.99
C TYR A 186 -2.10 11.22 -12.97
N PHE A 187 -0.77 11.11 -12.78
CA PHE A 187 -0.06 11.91 -11.78
C PHE A 187 0.04 13.39 -12.13
N VAL A 188 0.12 13.76 -13.40
CA VAL A 188 0.03 15.16 -13.81
C VAL A 188 -1.34 15.76 -13.45
N CYS A 189 -2.43 15.01 -13.68
CA CYS A 189 -3.77 15.42 -13.25
C CYS A 189 -3.83 15.64 -11.73
N LEU A 190 -3.36 14.68 -10.94
CA LEU A 190 -3.34 14.79 -9.48
C LEU A 190 -2.50 15.98 -8.99
N GLY A 191 -1.38 16.28 -9.65
CA GLY A 191 -0.52 17.42 -9.30
C GLY A 191 -1.25 18.76 -9.40
N GLY A 192 -2.20 18.88 -10.31
CA GLY A 192 -3.05 20.07 -10.46
C GLY A 192 -4.18 20.20 -9.42
N LEU A 193 -4.48 19.11 -8.68
CA LEU A 193 -5.59 19.08 -7.71
C LEU A 193 -5.16 19.35 -6.27
N VAL A 194 -3.87 19.20 -5.95
CA VAL A 194 -3.34 19.47 -4.62
C VAL A 194 -3.15 20.97 -4.40
N PRO A 195 -3.15 21.47 -3.13
CA PRO A 195 -2.90 22.87 -2.85
C PRO A 195 -1.59 23.37 -3.46
N GLU A 196 -1.54 24.63 -3.86
CA GLU A 196 -0.41 25.21 -4.61
C GLU A 196 0.95 24.99 -3.95
N ALA A 197 1.01 25.11 -2.61
CA ALA A 197 2.23 24.87 -1.83
C ALA A 197 2.78 23.42 -1.95
N TYR A 198 1.98 22.48 -2.43
CA TYR A 198 2.32 21.06 -2.56
C TYR A 198 2.22 20.56 -4.00
N ARG A 199 2.09 21.45 -4.99
CA ARG A 199 2.05 21.06 -6.40
C ARG A 199 3.31 20.31 -6.80
N PHE A 200 3.15 19.33 -7.69
CA PHE A 200 4.23 18.51 -8.21
C PHE A 200 4.01 18.21 -9.70
N ASP A 201 5.11 18.01 -10.44
CA ASP A 201 5.08 17.81 -11.91
C ASP A 201 5.20 16.35 -12.32
N GLY A 202 4.73 15.43 -11.47
CA GLY A 202 4.76 13.99 -11.73
C GLY A 202 5.48 13.20 -10.65
N ARG A 203 5.65 11.91 -10.91
CA ARG A 203 6.25 10.99 -9.93
C ARG A 203 7.75 11.19 -9.79
N SER A 204 8.18 11.40 -8.54
CA SER A 204 9.59 11.27 -8.13
C SER A 204 9.71 10.19 -7.04
N ARG A 205 10.74 9.31 -7.15
CA ARG A 205 10.85 8.15 -6.25
C ARG A 205 11.92 8.38 -5.18
N GLN A 206 13.14 8.07 -5.43
CA GLN A 206 14.22 8.15 -4.46
C GLN A 206 15.38 8.98 -5.01
N PRO A 207 15.60 10.17 -4.42
CA PRO A 207 14.77 10.83 -3.40
C PRO A 207 13.47 11.42 -3.98
N ALA A 208 12.45 11.61 -3.12
CA ALA A 208 11.28 12.39 -3.47
C ALA A 208 11.67 13.86 -3.59
N ARG A 209 11.10 14.59 -4.58
CA ARG A 209 11.43 16.00 -4.82
C ARG A 209 10.50 16.98 -4.11
N ASP A 210 9.39 16.48 -3.60
CA ASP A 210 8.29 17.24 -3.00
C ASP A 210 7.58 16.43 -1.92
N GLY A 211 6.78 17.12 -1.09
CA GLY A 211 6.07 16.51 0.03
C GLY A 211 5.02 15.48 -0.40
N PHE A 212 4.33 15.71 -1.53
CA PHE A 212 3.36 14.73 -2.03
C PHE A 212 4.03 13.40 -2.38
N ASN A 213 5.11 13.46 -3.16
CA ASN A 213 5.87 12.27 -3.51
C ASN A 213 6.54 11.61 -2.30
N ALA A 214 6.99 12.38 -1.29
CA ALA A 214 7.54 11.83 -0.05
C ALA A 214 6.49 11.01 0.70
N MET A 215 5.27 11.55 0.87
CA MET A 215 4.17 10.84 1.53
C MET A 215 3.71 9.62 0.71
N LEU A 216 3.61 9.75 -0.61
CA LEU A 216 3.22 8.64 -1.48
C LEU A 216 4.27 7.52 -1.50
N ASN A 217 5.57 7.86 -1.49
CA ASN A 217 6.64 6.86 -1.39
C ASN A 217 6.55 6.08 -0.07
N TYR A 218 6.30 6.80 1.04
CA TYR A 218 6.10 6.16 2.34
C TYR A 218 4.86 5.25 2.35
N SER A 219 3.74 5.72 1.78
CA SER A 219 2.51 4.92 1.62
C SER A 219 2.77 3.63 0.86
N TYR A 220 3.51 3.71 -0.24
CA TYR A 220 3.89 2.54 -1.01
C TYR A 220 4.84 1.62 -0.24
N GLY A 221 5.77 2.15 0.56
CA GLY A 221 6.64 1.34 1.41
C GLY A 221 5.83 0.46 2.38
N VAL A 222 4.83 1.04 3.04
CA VAL A 222 3.89 0.30 3.90
C VAL A 222 3.13 -0.76 3.10
N LEU A 223 2.64 -0.41 1.91
CA LEU A 223 1.88 -1.34 1.05
C LEU A 223 2.77 -2.47 0.54
N TYR A 224 4.03 -2.18 0.15
CA TYR A 224 5.01 -3.20 -0.24
C TYR A 224 5.22 -4.24 0.86
N SER A 225 5.33 -3.83 2.12
CA SER A 225 5.50 -4.78 3.24
C SER A 225 4.27 -5.70 3.40
N ILE A 226 3.06 -5.19 3.16
CA ILE A 226 1.83 -5.97 3.24
C ILE A 226 1.78 -6.99 2.09
N VAL A 227 2.12 -6.57 0.86
CA VAL A 227 2.14 -7.44 -0.34
C VAL A 227 3.23 -8.51 -0.22
N ASP A 228 4.44 -8.12 0.20
CA ASP A 228 5.56 -9.05 0.40
C ASP A 228 5.18 -10.14 1.42
N ARG A 229 4.60 -9.74 2.55
CA ARG A 229 4.06 -10.70 3.52
C ARG A 229 3.01 -11.62 2.90
N ALA A 230 2.09 -11.08 2.10
CA ALA A 230 1.04 -11.88 1.46
C ALA A 230 1.63 -12.93 0.51
N CYS A 231 2.63 -12.56 -0.30
CA CYS A 231 3.37 -13.48 -1.16
C CYS A 231 3.98 -14.64 -0.36
N ILE A 232 4.70 -14.31 0.71
CA ILE A 232 5.37 -15.31 1.55
C ILE A 232 4.36 -16.24 2.21
N CYS A 233 3.28 -15.70 2.79
CA CYS A 233 2.24 -16.50 3.44
C CYS A 233 1.49 -17.41 2.46
N ALA A 234 1.37 -17.01 1.20
CA ALA A 234 0.80 -17.82 0.14
C ALA A 234 1.78 -18.87 -0.44
N GLY A 235 3.05 -18.86 -0.02
CA GLY A 235 4.09 -19.78 -0.53
C GLY A 235 4.71 -19.34 -1.85
N LEU A 236 4.43 -18.14 -2.33
CA LEU A 236 5.04 -17.54 -3.50
C LEU A 236 6.47 -17.08 -3.21
N ASP A 237 7.30 -17.03 -4.23
CA ASP A 237 8.62 -16.39 -4.14
C ASP A 237 8.51 -14.92 -4.50
N PRO A 238 8.79 -14.00 -3.58
CA PRO A 238 8.67 -12.57 -3.84
C PRO A 238 9.63 -12.05 -4.92
N PHE A 239 10.73 -12.77 -5.18
CA PHE A 239 11.76 -12.36 -6.14
C PHE A 239 11.51 -12.84 -7.56
N LEU A 240 10.59 -13.79 -7.77
CA LEU A 240 10.22 -14.32 -9.08
C LEU A 240 9.02 -13.57 -9.65
N GLY A 241 9.26 -12.48 -10.37
CA GLY A 241 8.24 -11.64 -10.99
C GLY A 241 7.82 -12.12 -12.39
N PHE A 242 6.84 -11.43 -12.95
CA PHE A 242 6.37 -11.61 -14.32
C PHE A 242 6.72 -10.38 -15.17
N LEU A 243 6.09 -9.23 -14.93
CA LEU A 243 6.33 -7.99 -15.68
C LEU A 243 7.68 -7.36 -15.34
N HIS A 244 7.95 -7.20 -14.05
CA HIS A 244 9.22 -6.65 -13.59
C HIS A 244 10.27 -7.76 -13.64
N THR A 245 11.34 -7.49 -14.40
CA THR A 245 12.43 -8.45 -14.56
C THR A 245 13.17 -8.67 -13.25
N ASP A 246 13.70 -9.89 -13.11
CA ASP A 246 14.52 -10.28 -11.98
C ASP A 246 15.81 -9.48 -11.98
N ASN A 247 15.95 -8.56 -11.06
CA ASN A 247 17.15 -7.82 -10.79
C ASN A 247 17.67 -8.22 -9.41
N TYR A 248 18.97 -8.16 -9.26
CA TYR A 248 19.62 -8.50 -7.99
C TYR A 248 18.94 -7.78 -6.80
N ASN A 249 18.51 -8.55 -5.82
CA ASN A 249 17.83 -8.10 -4.60
C ASN A 249 16.51 -7.29 -4.79
N LYS A 250 15.84 -7.39 -5.94
CA LYS A 250 14.54 -6.76 -6.13
C LYS A 250 13.41 -7.78 -6.01
N PRO A 251 12.41 -7.57 -5.14
CA PRO A 251 11.25 -8.44 -5.02
C PRO A 251 10.28 -8.20 -6.18
N SER A 252 10.63 -8.73 -7.37
CA SER A 252 9.94 -8.47 -8.65
C SER A 252 8.46 -8.83 -8.61
N LEU A 253 8.09 -9.97 -7.95
CA LEU A 253 6.68 -10.34 -7.80
C LEU A 253 5.91 -9.35 -6.92
N VAL A 254 6.54 -8.80 -5.88
CA VAL A 254 5.90 -7.80 -5.03
C VAL A 254 5.57 -6.55 -5.84
N PHE A 255 6.46 -6.15 -6.76
CA PHE A 255 6.22 -5.03 -7.67
C PHE A 255 5.11 -5.30 -8.67
N ASP A 256 4.91 -6.55 -9.07
CA ASP A 256 3.82 -6.96 -9.95
C ASP A 256 2.48 -7.06 -9.22
N LEU A 257 2.46 -7.78 -8.08
CA LEU A 257 1.24 -8.04 -7.33
C LEU A 257 0.68 -6.78 -6.65
N ILE A 258 1.49 -5.76 -6.38
CA ILE A 258 1.03 -4.50 -5.79
C ILE A 258 0.22 -3.66 -6.79
N GLU A 259 0.40 -3.83 -8.10
CA GLU A 259 -0.18 -2.96 -9.12
C GLU A 259 -1.70 -2.74 -8.95
N PRO A 260 -2.54 -3.76 -8.75
CA PRO A 260 -3.97 -3.58 -8.49
C PRO A 260 -4.28 -2.78 -7.21
N PHE A 261 -3.37 -2.79 -6.24
CA PHE A 261 -3.55 -2.23 -4.91
C PHE A 261 -2.91 -0.84 -4.72
N ARG A 262 -2.15 -0.34 -5.71
CA ARG A 262 -1.51 0.98 -5.64
C ARG A 262 -2.49 2.10 -5.35
N ILE A 263 -3.70 1.98 -5.84
CA ILE A 263 -4.79 2.92 -5.61
C ILE A 263 -5.08 3.17 -4.12
N LEU A 264 -4.82 2.19 -3.24
CA LEU A 264 -5.04 2.33 -1.80
C LEU A 264 -4.11 3.39 -1.19
N ALA A 265 -2.85 3.42 -1.61
CA ALA A 265 -1.87 4.41 -1.22
C ALA A 265 -2.14 5.77 -1.87
N GLU A 266 -2.48 5.75 -3.16
CA GLU A 266 -2.74 6.95 -3.97
C GLU A 266 -3.94 7.73 -3.41
N ARG A 267 -5.07 7.05 -3.18
CA ARG A 267 -6.28 7.67 -2.61
C ARG A 267 -6.01 8.25 -1.21
N ALA A 268 -5.39 7.47 -0.32
CA ALA A 268 -5.09 7.94 1.03
C ALA A 268 -4.23 9.21 1.02
N THR A 269 -3.21 9.25 0.15
CA THR A 269 -2.34 10.42 0.01
C THR A 269 -3.10 11.62 -0.57
N VAL A 270 -3.77 11.44 -1.71
CA VAL A 270 -4.50 12.53 -2.38
C VAL A 270 -5.54 13.16 -1.47
N LEU A 271 -6.30 12.37 -0.73
CA LEU A 271 -7.35 12.86 0.16
C LEU A 271 -6.81 13.70 1.34
N LEU A 272 -5.62 13.38 1.84
CA LEU A 272 -4.98 14.22 2.88
C LEU A 272 -4.59 15.60 2.35
N PHE A 273 -3.99 15.65 1.14
CA PHE A 273 -3.58 16.92 0.54
C PHE A 273 -4.78 17.76 0.11
N THR A 274 -5.74 17.18 -0.58
CA THR A 274 -6.93 17.88 -1.04
C THR A 274 -7.85 18.30 0.10
N GLY A 275 -7.88 17.54 1.21
CA GLY A 275 -8.57 17.90 2.45
C GLY A 275 -7.79 18.89 3.33
N ARG A 276 -6.68 19.46 2.85
CA ARG A 276 -5.85 20.44 3.59
C ARG A 276 -5.42 19.96 4.99
N ARG A 277 -5.25 18.65 5.16
CA ARG A 277 -4.85 18.04 6.45
C ARG A 277 -3.33 17.89 6.57
N VAL A 278 -2.58 18.27 5.54
CA VAL A 278 -1.11 18.19 5.49
C VAL A 278 -0.52 19.53 5.93
N ARG A 279 0.50 19.46 6.78
CA ARG A 279 1.24 20.61 7.31
C ARG A 279 2.70 20.52 6.88
N SER A 280 3.40 21.66 6.86
CA SER A 280 4.83 21.74 6.50
C SER A 280 5.73 20.91 7.41
N GLU A 281 5.38 20.81 8.70
CA GLU A 281 6.11 20.05 9.72
C GLU A 281 6.10 18.52 9.45
N PHE A 282 5.20 18.06 8.57
CA PHE A 282 5.16 16.63 8.16
C PHE A 282 6.35 16.24 7.30
N PHE A 283 7.14 17.20 6.85
CA PHE A 283 8.26 16.96 5.93
C PHE A 283 9.58 17.47 6.47
N GLU A 284 10.64 16.75 6.18
CA GLU A 284 12.02 17.13 6.47
C GLU A 284 12.87 17.10 5.21
N GLN A 285 13.82 18.04 5.10
CA GLN A 285 14.80 18.03 4.02
C GLN A 285 15.84 16.96 4.29
N VAL A 286 16.10 16.14 3.28
CA VAL A 286 17.15 15.11 3.31
C VAL A 286 18.11 15.33 2.14
N PRO A 287 19.33 14.76 2.15
CA PRO A 287 20.24 14.87 1.02
C PRO A 287 19.58 14.49 -0.30
N GLY A 288 19.44 15.46 -1.18
CA GLY A 288 18.87 15.30 -2.53
C GLY A 288 17.34 15.31 -2.63
N GLY A 289 16.60 15.57 -1.53
CA GLY A 289 15.12 15.63 -1.61
C GLY A 289 14.40 15.82 -0.28
N VAL A 290 13.18 15.30 -0.23
CA VAL A 290 12.23 15.45 0.89
C VAL A 290 11.81 14.08 1.41
N ALA A 291 11.69 13.94 2.72
CA ALA A 291 11.16 12.75 3.40
C ALA A 291 10.05 13.14 4.39
N LEU A 292 9.25 12.18 4.84
CA LEU A 292 8.34 12.39 5.96
C LEU A 292 9.12 12.53 7.27
N SER A 293 8.85 13.59 8.03
CA SER A 293 9.36 13.81 9.38
C SER A 293 8.81 12.74 10.35
N LYS A 294 9.31 12.74 11.58
CA LYS A 294 8.77 11.87 12.64
C LYS A 294 7.29 12.18 12.89
N GLU A 295 6.94 13.45 12.93
CA GLU A 295 5.58 13.97 13.12
C GLU A 295 4.68 13.56 11.96
N GLY A 296 5.15 13.74 10.72
CA GLY A 296 4.42 13.33 9.52
C GLY A 296 4.12 11.82 9.49
N ARG A 297 5.07 10.98 9.92
CA ARG A 297 4.85 9.54 10.03
C ARG A 297 3.84 9.18 11.14
N ALA A 298 3.93 9.84 12.29
CA ALA A 298 3.03 9.59 13.42
C ALA A 298 1.57 9.94 13.09
N GLU A 299 1.33 10.99 12.33
CA GLU A 299 -0.01 11.39 11.89
C GLU A 299 -0.52 10.55 10.70
N PHE A 300 0.36 10.28 9.74
CA PHE A 300 -0.03 9.57 8.52
C PHE A 300 -0.32 8.08 8.75
N LEU A 301 0.49 7.39 9.54
CA LEU A 301 0.44 5.94 9.65
C LEU A 301 -0.88 5.43 10.26
N PRO A 302 -1.40 5.99 11.38
CA PRO A 302 -2.71 5.61 11.90
C PRO A 302 -3.85 5.86 10.91
N TYR A 303 -3.85 7.02 10.25
CA TYR A 303 -4.81 7.38 9.22
C TYR A 303 -4.81 6.36 8.06
N TYR A 304 -3.63 5.96 7.57
CA TYR A 304 -3.51 5.01 6.48
C TYR A 304 -3.95 3.61 6.89
N HIS A 305 -3.59 3.17 8.10
CA HIS A 305 -4.00 1.87 8.63
C HIS A 305 -5.52 1.79 8.86
N GLU A 306 -6.14 2.84 9.37
CA GLU A 306 -7.60 2.92 9.50
C GLU A 306 -8.29 2.63 8.16
N ARG A 307 -7.80 3.23 7.07
CA ARG A 307 -8.33 2.99 5.73
C ARG A 307 -8.11 1.57 5.23
N LEU A 308 -6.94 1.01 5.47
CA LEU A 308 -6.64 -0.38 5.11
C LEU A 308 -7.46 -1.39 5.93
N ASP A 309 -7.98 -0.99 7.09
CA ASP A 309 -8.79 -1.82 7.97
C ASP A 309 -10.30 -1.66 7.74
N ARG A 310 -10.73 -0.77 6.86
CA ARG A 310 -12.14 -0.62 6.51
C ARG A 310 -12.73 -1.93 6.02
N PRO A 311 -13.97 -2.25 6.46
CA PRO A 311 -14.64 -3.47 6.04
C PRO A 311 -15.11 -3.33 4.59
N VAL A 312 -14.80 -4.34 3.76
CA VAL A 312 -15.28 -4.47 2.39
C VAL A 312 -16.06 -5.77 2.23
N ARG A 313 -17.01 -5.78 1.29
CA ARG A 313 -17.81 -6.97 0.97
C ARG A 313 -17.01 -7.87 0.03
N CYS A 314 -16.68 -9.06 0.47
CA CYS A 314 -15.99 -10.07 -0.33
C CYS A 314 -16.95 -11.23 -0.63
N PRO A 315 -17.06 -11.69 -1.89
CA PRO A 315 -17.87 -12.85 -2.21
C PRO A 315 -17.41 -14.10 -1.46
N VAL A 316 -18.35 -14.92 -1.00
CA VAL A 316 -18.07 -16.22 -0.39
C VAL A 316 -18.05 -17.28 -1.48
N GLN A 317 -16.90 -17.90 -1.70
CA GLN A 317 -16.66 -18.89 -2.77
C GLN A 317 -17.66 -20.05 -2.81
N SER A 318 -17.90 -20.66 -1.65
CA SER A 318 -18.75 -21.84 -1.54
C SER A 318 -20.26 -21.54 -1.64
N LYS A 319 -20.66 -20.26 -1.74
CA LYS A 319 -22.07 -19.82 -1.68
C LYS A 319 -22.27 -18.63 -2.63
N PRO A 320 -22.60 -18.85 -3.92
CA PRO A 320 -22.92 -17.78 -4.86
C PRO A 320 -23.96 -16.82 -4.31
N GLY A 321 -23.72 -15.50 -4.46
CA GLY A 321 -24.59 -14.44 -3.93
C GLY A 321 -24.43 -14.12 -2.44
N LYS A 322 -23.63 -14.88 -1.69
CA LYS A 322 -23.28 -14.53 -0.30
C LYS A 322 -21.97 -13.74 -0.23
N TYR A 323 -21.95 -12.77 0.68
CA TYR A 323 -20.78 -11.92 0.92
C TYR A 323 -20.39 -12.00 2.39
N ARG A 324 -19.09 -11.93 2.66
CA ARG A 324 -18.54 -11.71 4.00
C ARG A 324 -17.88 -10.35 4.06
N LYS A 325 -17.89 -9.71 5.22
CA LYS A 325 -17.10 -8.51 5.48
C LYS A 325 -15.68 -8.95 5.83
N ILE A 326 -14.71 -8.40 5.14
CA ILE A 326 -13.27 -8.57 5.42
C ILE A 326 -12.63 -7.18 5.45
N LYS A 327 -11.46 -7.05 6.06
CA LYS A 327 -10.69 -5.82 5.98
C LYS A 327 -10.10 -5.64 4.58
N LEU A 328 -10.03 -4.41 4.10
CA LEU A 328 -9.51 -4.10 2.78
C LEU A 328 -8.10 -4.69 2.57
N ARG A 329 -7.20 -4.60 3.57
CA ARG A 329 -5.87 -5.23 3.51
C ARG A 329 -5.89 -6.75 3.35
N GLU A 330 -6.95 -7.43 3.75
CA GLU A 330 -7.09 -8.89 3.61
C GLU A 330 -7.34 -9.30 2.15
N THR A 331 -7.79 -8.37 1.30
CA THR A 331 -7.94 -8.61 -0.14
C THR A 331 -6.58 -8.88 -0.80
N ILE A 332 -5.50 -8.26 -0.31
CA ILE A 332 -4.13 -8.49 -0.78
C ILE A 332 -3.70 -9.94 -0.51
N ALA A 333 -3.95 -10.43 0.71
CA ALA A 333 -3.65 -11.82 1.06
C ALA A 333 -4.49 -12.80 0.23
N ASN A 334 -5.78 -12.48 0.00
CA ASN A 334 -6.65 -13.30 -0.85
C ASN A 334 -6.11 -13.38 -2.30
N GLU A 335 -5.63 -12.27 -2.87
CA GLU A 335 -5.06 -12.27 -4.22
C GLU A 335 -3.77 -13.08 -4.32
N ALA A 336 -2.87 -12.97 -3.33
CA ALA A 336 -1.67 -13.79 -3.27
C ALA A 336 -2.00 -15.29 -3.19
N HIS A 337 -2.98 -15.68 -2.37
CA HIS A 337 -3.45 -17.06 -2.30
C HIS A 337 -4.16 -17.51 -3.59
N ALA A 338 -4.92 -16.62 -4.25
CA ALA A 338 -5.55 -16.92 -5.54
C ALA A 338 -4.50 -17.19 -6.62
N LEU A 339 -3.43 -16.38 -6.66
CA LEU A 339 -2.29 -16.63 -7.55
C LEU A 339 -1.65 -18.01 -7.27
N ALA A 340 -1.33 -18.30 -6.00
CA ALA A 340 -0.72 -19.56 -5.61
C ALA A 340 -1.59 -20.77 -6.02
N ASN A 341 -2.91 -20.68 -5.84
CA ASN A 341 -3.85 -21.73 -6.26
C ASN A 341 -3.95 -21.84 -7.79
N ARG A 342 -3.96 -20.72 -8.51
CA ARG A 342 -3.93 -20.72 -9.97
C ARG A 342 -2.68 -21.43 -10.51
N LEU A 343 -1.51 -21.14 -9.94
CA LEU A 343 -0.25 -21.81 -10.28
C LEU A 343 -0.30 -23.34 -10.04
N LEU A 344 -1.05 -23.77 -9.03
CA LEU A 344 -1.26 -25.20 -8.75
C LEU A 344 -2.40 -25.85 -9.57
N GLY A 345 -3.00 -25.12 -10.51
CA GLY A 345 -4.16 -25.60 -11.28
C GLY A 345 -5.45 -25.73 -10.48
N ARG A 346 -5.53 -25.08 -9.31
CA ARG A 346 -6.70 -25.06 -8.42
C ARG A 346 -7.48 -23.77 -8.68
N ASN A 347 -8.41 -23.83 -9.63
CA ASN A 347 -9.14 -22.63 -10.08
C ASN A 347 -10.34 -22.22 -9.19
N ASP A 348 -10.42 -22.71 -7.96
CA ASP A 348 -11.61 -22.62 -7.12
C ASP A 348 -11.76 -21.28 -6.37
N LEU A 349 -10.85 -20.32 -6.54
CA LEU A 349 -10.87 -19.05 -5.82
C LEU A 349 -11.38 -17.91 -6.68
N PRO A 350 -12.49 -17.22 -6.30
CA PRO A 350 -12.91 -15.99 -6.97
C PRO A 350 -11.85 -14.91 -6.78
N ARG A 351 -11.46 -14.32 -7.89
CA ARG A 351 -10.55 -13.17 -7.90
C ARG A 351 -11.25 -11.95 -7.35
N VAL A 352 -10.64 -11.32 -6.36
CA VAL A 352 -11.15 -10.09 -5.73
C VAL A 352 -10.49 -8.87 -6.40
N VAL A 353 -10.41 -8.85 -7.73
CA VAL A 353 -9.60 -7.84 -8.42
C VAL A 353 -10.44 -6.65 -8.93
N GLU A 354 -11.76 -6.73 -8.95
CA GLU A 354 -12.60 -5.60 -9.30
C GLU A 354 -12.86 -4.71 -8.08
N THR A 355 -12.17 -3.60 -7.98
CA THR A 355 -12.32 -2.63 -6.89
C THR A 355 -13.73 -2.05 -6.83
N ARG A 356 -14.42 -1.90 -7.97
CA ARG A 356 -15.83 -1.49 -8.01
C ARG A 356 -16.73 -2.40 -7.16
N ARG A 357 -16.42 -3.70 -7.08
CA ARG A 357 -17.10 -4.64 -6.19
C ARG A 357 -16.61 -4.57 -4.73
N LEU A 358 -15.39 -4.09 -4.50
CA LEU A 358 -14.85 -3.85 -3.17
C LEU A 358 -15.44 -2.59 -2.53
N TRP A 359 -15.79 -1.59 -3.36
CA TRP A 359 -16.28 -0.29 -2.91
C TRP A 359 -17.81 -0.21 -2.80
N GLY A 360 -18.56 -1.22 -3.31
CA GLY A 360 -20.02 -1.26 -3.35
C GLY A 360 -20.61 -0.56 -4.57
N GLU A 361 -21.76 -1.06 -5.05
CA GLU A 361 -22.49 -0.49 -6.20
C GLU A 361 -23.32 0.75 -5.85
N SER A 362 -23.42 1.14 -4.56
CA SER A 362 -24.18 2.31 -4.14
C SER A 362 -23.30 3.55 -4.01
N LYS A 363 -23.82 4.69 -4.42
CA LYS A 363 -23.16 6.00 -4.23
C LYS A 363 -22.82 6.27 -2.76
N ASP A 364 -23.57 5.66 -1.82
CA ASP A 364 -23.42 5.81 -0.37
C ASP A 364 -22.45 4.79 0.26
N ALA A 365 -21.92 3.84 -0.50
CA ALA A 365 -21.10 2.73 0.02
C ALA A 365 -19.62 2.84 -0.33
N SER A 366 -19.15 3.97 -0.91
CA SER A 366 -17.72 4.24 -1.03
C SER A 366 -17.13 4.35 0.39
N PRO A 367 -16.16 3.53 0.79
CA PRO A 367 -15.51 3.67 2.08
C PRO A 367 -14.80 5.02 2.26
N PHE A 368 -14.84 5.87 1.24
CA PHE A 368 -14.33 7.24 1.22
C PHE A 368 -15.44 8.29 1.07
N ALA A 369 -16.73 7.91 1.02
CA ALA A 369 -17.85 8.86 0.90
C ALA A 369 -17.78 9.90 2.04
N GLU A 370 -17.66 9.47 3.29
CA GLU A 370 -17.54 10.36 4.46
C GLU A 370 -16.34 11.31 4.37
N VAL A 371 -15.20 10.84 3.84
CA VAL A 371 -14.00 11.68 3.68
C VAL A 371 -14.15 12.63 2.50
N LEU A 372 -14.95 12.27 1.53
CA LEU A 372 -15.23 13.10 0.37
C LEU A 372 -16.31 14.14 0.71
N ASP A 373 -17.23 13.85 1.63
CA ASP A 373 -18.19 14.81 2.20
C ASP A 373 -17.47 15.86 3.08
N GLU A 374 -16.43 15.46 3.85
CA GLU A 374 -15.54 16.40 4.55
C GLU A 374 -14.79 17.35 3.58
N LEU A 375 -14.66 17.00 2.29
CA LEU A 375 -14.04 17.86 1.27
C LEU A 375 -15.01 18.91 0.72
N GLU A 376 -16.31 18.68 0.74
CA GLU A 376 -17.32 19.67 0.37
C GLU A 376 -17.38 20.77 1.42
N ASP A 377 -17.36 20.42 2.71
CA ASP A 377 -17.34 21.39 3.81
C ASP A 377 -16.07 22.26 3.84
N ALA A 378 -14.91 21.69 3.42
CA ALA A 378 -13.66 22.43 3.34
C ALA A 378 -13.54 23.33 2.09
N ALA A 379 -14.27 23.02 1.01
CA ALA A 379 -14.27 23.80 -0.23
C ALA A 379 -15.17 25.04 -0.15
N ASP A 380 -16.23 25.01 0.68
CA ASP A 380 -17.17 26.12 0.88
C ASP A 380 -16.75 27.09 1.99
N SER A 381 -15.66 26.84 2.72
CA SER A 381 -15.12 27.78 3.70
C SER A 381 -14.43 28.93 2.96
N PRO A 382 -14.85 30.20 3.15
CA PRO A 382 -14.20 31.34 2.53
C PRO A 382 -12.73 31.43 3.00
N PRO A 383 -11.81 31.92 2.14
CA PRO A 383 -10.43 32.13 2.56
C PRO A 383 -10.41 33.11 3.74
N GLU A 384 -9.75 32.74 4.84
CA GLU A 384 -9.48 33.66 5.92
C GLU A 384 -8.75 34.88 5.34
N GLU A 385 -9.40 36.02 5.39
CA GLU A 385 -8.80 37.30 5.03
C GLU A 385 -7.61 37.52 5.95
N SER A 386 -6.41 37.42 5.38
CA SER A 386 -5.20 37.89 6.06
C SER A 386 -5.29 39.39 6.24
N GLU A 387 -5.48 39.87 7.47
CA GLU A 387 -5.33 41.28 7.82
C GLU A 387 -3.94 41.77 7.40
N PRO A 388 -3.84 42.92 6.74
CA PRO A 388 -2.56 43.50 6.41
C PRO A 388 -1.94 44.11 7.67
N CYS A 389 -0.73 43.66 8.02
CA CYS A 389 0.22 44.42 8.83
C CYS A 389 1.15 45.22 7.97
#